data_05e42f007e8882397f2d4627bf5ca031
#
_entry.id   05e42f007e8882397f2d4627bf5ca031
#
_cell.length_a   1.000
_cell.length_b   1.000
_cell.length_c   1.000
_cell.angle_alpha   90.00
_cell.angle_beta   90.00
_cell.angle_gamma   90.00
#
_symmetry.space_group_name_H-M   'P 1'
#
loop_
_entity.id
_entity.type
_entity.pdbx_description
1 polymer ?
#
loop_
_entity_poly.entity_id
_entity_poly.type
_entity_poly.pdbx_seq_one_letter_code
_entity_poly.pdbx_strand_id
1 'polypeptide(L)'
;DMAEAMNHLKPCLKSNGRFIIVIGRQSTVRSIPFRNDILIGSIGLLLGYSIDLHQERKFKNQFGETIYEDIIHLLKENDSVSYDKEKLMNLIEHVFNQALTESLEPTVRKDLLLAIKEIRNIPPSPVYIKVQSE
;
A
#
# COMPACT_ATOMS: atom_id res chain seq x y z
N ASP A 1 -0.18 6.00 5.68
CA ASP A 1 -1.65 6.16 5.82
C ASP A 1 -2.41 4.86 5.57
N MET A 2 -2.27 4.20 4.39
CA MET A 2 -3.02 2.97 4.09
C MET A 2 -2.72 1.83 5.08
N ALA A 3 -1.46 1.58 5.41
CA ALA A 3 -1.08 0.54 6.36
C ALA A 3 -1.67 0.80 7.76
N GLU A 4 -1.67 2.04 8.22
CA GLU A 4 -2.28 2.42 9.49
C GLU A 4 -3.80 2.27 9.45
N ALA A 5 -4.45 2.68 8.36
CA ALA A 5 -5.90 2.48 8.18
C ALA A 5 -6.27 0.99 8.23
N MET A 6 -5.54 0.15 7.50
CA MET A 6 -5.75 -1.31 7.51
C MET A 6 -5.50 -1.91 8.89
N ASN A 7 -4.47 -1.44 9.60
CA ASN A 7 -4.19 -1.89 10.97
C ASN A 7 -5.31 -1.53 11.95
N HIS A 8 -5.87 -0.31 11.84
CA HIS A 8 -6.97 0.13 12.71
C HIS A 8 -8.31 -0.54 12.39
N LEU A 9 -8.54 -0.91 11.14
CA LEU A 9 -9.75 -1.63 10.73
C LEU A 9 -9.72 -3.11 11.15
N LYS A 10 -8.52 -3.69 11.32
CA LYS A 10 -8.36 -5.10 11.65
C LYS A 10 -9.15 -5.54 12.89
N PRO A 11 -9.09 -4.86 14.06
CA PRO A 11 -9.86 -5.26 15.22
C PRO A 11 -11.38 -5.11 15.04
N CYS A 12 -11.82 -4.30 14.08
CA CYS A 12 -13.25 -4.14 13.75
C CYS A 12 -13.81 -5.32 12.97
N LEU A 13 -12.96 -6.15 12.37
CA LEU A 13 -13.38 -7.35 11.67
C LEU A 13 -13.59 -8.51 12.64
N LYS A 14 -14.66 -9.30 12.41
CA LYS A 14 -14.87 -10.59 13.07
C LYS A 14 -13.74 -11.57 12.69
N SER A 15 -13.60 -12.65 13.45
CA SER A 15 -12.77 -13.79 13.04
C SER A 15 -13.18 -14.25 11.64
N ASN A 16 -12.20 -14.50 10.77
CA ASN A 16 -12.42 -14.80 9.35
C ASN A 16 -13.18 -13.71 8.58
N GLY A 17 -13.22 -12.47 9.12
CA GLY A 17 -13.78 -11.32 8.43
C GLY A 17 -12.89 -10.90 7.26
N ARG A 18 -13.51 -10.34 6.22
CA ARG A 18 -12.82 -9.89 5.01
C ARG A 18 -12.75 -8.38 4.95
N PHE A 19 -11.61 -7.89 4.51
CA PHE A 19 -11.42 -6.51 4.10
C PHE A 19 -11.23 -6.50 2.57
N ILE A 20 -12.17 -5.91 1.86
CA ILE A 20 -12.17 -5.89 0.39
C ILE A 20 -11.75 -4.52 -0.07
N ILE A 21 -10.69 -4.46 -0.90
CA ILE A 21 -10.15 -3.25 -1.45
C ILE A 21 -10.31 -3.28 -2.97
N VAL A 22 -10.83 -2.21 -3.54
CA VAL A 22 -10.86 -1.97 -4.98
C VAL A 22 -9.88 -0.83 -5.28
N ILE A 23 -8.87 -1.10 -6.10
CA ILE A 23 -7.82 -0.13 -6.42
C ILE A 23 -7.47 -0.17 -7.90
N GLY A 24 -7.04 0.97 -8.44
CA GLY A 24 -6.34 1.00 -9.73
C GLY A 24 -5.07 0.18 -9.63
N ARG A 25 -4.85 -0.74 -10.60
CA ARG A 25 -3.69 -1.65 -10.62
C ARG A 25 -2.36 -0.95 -10.45
N GLN A 26 -2.21 0.21 -11.06
CA GLN A 26 -0.95 0.92 -11.13
C GLN A 26 -1.15 2.41 -10.92
N SER A 27 -0.22 3.01 -10.22
CA SER A 27 -0.04 4.46 -10.13
C SER A 27 1.29 4.84 -10.76
N THR A 28 1.34 6.01 -11.38
CA THR A 28 2.57 6.55 -11.95
C THR A 28 2.97 7.82 -11.19
N VAL A 29 4.15 7.81 -10.61
CA VAL A 29 4.72 8.96 -9.90
C VAL A 29 6.04 9.32 -10.57
N ARG A 30 6.13 10.52 -11.15
CA ARG A 30 7.31 10.97 -11.89
C ARG A 30 7.80 9.97 -12.94
N SER A 31 6.87 9.42 -13.73
CA SER A 31 7.11 8.37 -14.74
C SER A 31 7.54 7.01 -14.20
N ILE A 32 7.57 6.81 -12.89
CA ILE A 32 7.82 5.51 -12.27
C ILE A 32 6.48 4.81 -12.04
N PRO A 33 6.26 3.62 -12.61
CA PRO A 33 5.05 2.84 -12.34
C PRO A 33 5.17 2.10 -11.01
N PHE A 34 4.17 2.23 -10.16
CA PHE A 34 4.05 1.47 -8.92
C PHE A 34 2.83 0.55 -8.99
N ARG A 35 3.03 -0.73 -8.73
CA ARG A 35 1.98 -1.76 -8.68
C ARG A 35 1.24 -1.69 -7.34
N ASN A 36 0.08 -1.02 -7.35
CA ASN A 36 -0.73 -0.83 -6.15
C ASN A 36 -1.27 -2.14 -5.60
N ASP A 37 -1.66 -3.07 -6.47
CA ASP A 37 -2.15 -4.39 -6.09
C ASP A 37 -1.10 -5.17 -5.29
N ILE A 38 0.15 -5.20 -5.76
CA ILE A 38 1.27 -5.86 -5.06
C ILE A 38 1.56 -5.17 -3.73
N LEU A 39 1.62 -3.83 -3.73
CA LEU A 39 1.92 -3.05 -2.53
C LEU A 39 0.87 -3.26 -1.44
N ILE A 40 -0.41 -3.16 -1.78
CA ILE A 40 -1.51 -3.37 -0.83
C ILE A 40 -1.55 -4.81 -0.33
N GLY A 41 -1.37 -5.79 -1.21
CA GLY A 41 -1.27 -7.18 -0.82
C GLY A 41 -0.14 -7.43 0.18
N SER A 42 1.05 -6.88 -0.09
CA SER A 42 2.22 -6.99 0.80
C SER A 42 1.99 -6.31 2.16
N ILE A 43 1.37 -5.14 2.18
CA ILE A 43 0.96 -4.47 3.43
C ILE A 43 -0.02 -5.37 4.21
N GLY A 44 -1.01 -5.95 3.54
CA GLY A 44 -1.97 -6.87 4.15
C GLY A 44 -1.28 -8.06 4.84
N LEU A 45 -0.35 -8.70 4.15
CA LEU A 45 0.44 -9.81 4.71
C LEU A 45 1.25 -9.38 5.93
N LEU A 46 1.90 -8.22 5.90
CA LEU A 46 2.64 -7.67 7.04
C LEU A 46 1.74 -7.40 8.26
N LEU A 47 0.48 -7.10 8.03
CA LEU A 47 -0.52 -6.86 9.07
C LEU A 47 -1.24 -8.14 9.55
N GLY A 48 -0.88 -9.32 9.02
CA GLY A 48 -1.47 -10.59 9.41
C GLY A 48 -2.82 -10.89 8.76
N TYR A 49 -3.05 -10.32 7.58
CA TYR A 49 -4.08 -10.80 6.67
C TYR A 49 -3.48 -11.86 5.74
N SER A 50 -4.34 -12.70 5.16
CA SER A 50 -4.00 -13.48 3.97
C SER A 50 -4.76 -12.94 2.76
N ILE A 51 -4.26 -13.20 1.57
CA ILE A 51 -4.97 -12.88 0.33
C ILE A 51 -5.87 -14.07 -0.02
N ASP A 52 -7.16 -13.92 0.24
CA ASP A 52 -8.17 -14.97 -0.02
C ASP A 52 -8.58 -15.01 -1.50
N LEU A 53 -8.70 -13.83 -2.12
CA LEU A 53 -9.08 -13.71 -3.52
C LEU A 53 -8.48 -12.44 -4.12
N HIS A 54 -8.03 -12.56 -5.37
CA HIS A 54 -7.61 -11.42 -6.18
C HIS A 54 -8.31 -11.50 -7.54
N GLN A 55 -9.10 -10.49 -7.85
CA GLN A 55 -9.88 -10.41 -9.09
C GLN A 55 -9.42 -9.20 -9.89
N GLU A 56 -9.34 -9.37 -11.20
CA GLU A 56 -9.12 -8.27 -12.14
C GLU A 56 -10.45 -7.77 -12.68
N ARG A 57 -10.62 -6.46 -12.70
CA ARG A 57 -11.68 -5.78 -13.42
C ARG A 57 -11.08 -4.85 -14.46
N LYS A 58 -11.62 -4.87 -15.67
CA LYS A 58 -11.21 -3.96 -16.75
C LYS A 58 -12.45 -3.33 -17.39
N PHE A 59 -12.34 -2.05 -17.71
CA PHE A 59 -13.39 -1.30 -18.39
C PHE A 59 -12.76 -0.19 -19.24
N LYS A 60 -13.53 0.40 -20.14
CA LYS A 60 -13.09 1.55 -20.91
C LYS A 60 -13.58 2.83 -20.23
N ASN A 61 -12.67 3.82 -20.11
CA ASN A 61 -13.05 5.16 -19.68
C ASN A 61 -13.74 5.92 -20.83
N GLN A 62 -14.20 7.14 -20.57
CA GLN A 62 -14.86 8.00 -21.56
C GLN A 62 -13.99 8.34 -22.79
N PHE A 63 -12.68 8.17 -22.69
CA PHE A 63 -11.72 8.40 -23.78
C PHE A 63 -11.37 7.13 -24.55
N GLY A 64 -11.99 5.99 -24.25
CA GLY A 64 -11.74 4.69 -24.87
C GLY A 64 -10.51 3.95 -24.36
N GLU A 65 -9.81 4.47 -23.35
CA GLU A 65 -8.65 3.83 -22.74
C GLU A 65 -9.10 2.71 -21.81
N THR A 66 -8.36 1.60 -21.83
CA THR A 66 -8.64 0.49 -20.90
C THR A 66 -8.06 0.78 -19.53
N ILE A 67 -8.94 0.81 -18.54
CA ILE A 67 -8.58 0.95 -17.12
C ILE A 67 -8.60 -0.44 -16.48
N TYR A 68 -7.56 -0.72 -15.70
CA TYR A 68 -7.44 -1.95 -14.92
C TYR A 68 -7.58 -1.62 -13.44
N GLU A 69 -8.47 -2.32 -12.78
CA GLU A 69 -8.64 -2.30 -11.34
C GLU A 69 -8.50 -3.70 -10.78
N ASP A 70 -7.98 -3.78 -9.57
CA ASP A 70 -7.84 -5.01 -8.82
C ASP A 70 -8.74 -4.97 -7.59
N ILE A 71 -9.44 -6.08 -7.35
CA ILE A 71 -10.28 -6.30 -6.19
C ILE A 71 -9.56 -7.34 -5.33
N ILE A 72 -9.04 -6.89 -4.20
CA ILE A 72 -8.23 -7.71 -3.30
C ILE A 72 -9.05 -8.02 -2.06
N HIS A 73 -9.28 -9.30 -1.79
CA HIS A 73 -9.94 -9.79 -0.59
C HIS A 73 -8.88 -10.21 0.41
N LEU A 74 -8.73 -9.43 1.47
CA LEU A 74 -7.85 -9.71 2.58
C LEU A 74 -8.65 -10.37 3.70
N LEU A 75 -8.30 -11.61 4.04
CA LEU A 75 -8.90 -12.37 5.12
C LEU A 75 -8.14 -12.13 6.41
N LYS A 76 -8.86 -11.83 7.48
CA LYS A 76 -8.27 -11.73 8.82
C LYS A 76 -7.97 -13.13 9.36
N GLU A 77 -6.70 -13.52 9.39
CA GLU A 77 -6.28 -14.82 9.91
C GLU A 77 -5.68 -14.77 11.31
N ASN A 78 -4.88 -13.74 11.60
CA ASN A 78 -4.10 -13.71 12.82
C ASN A 78 -4.22 -12.39 13.57
N ASP A 79 -4.87 -12.44 14.74
CA ASP A 79 -5.02 -11.28 15.63
C ASP A 79 -3.72 -10.93 16.39
N SER A 80 -2.78 -11.88 16.51
CA SER A 80 -1.54 -11.68 17.27
C SER A 80 -0.46 -10.91 16.52
N VAL A 81 -0.61 -10.69 15.22
CA VAL A 81 0.35 -9.89 14.44
C VAL A 81 0.13 -8.42 14.75
N SER A 82 1.12 -7.83 15.42
CA SER A 82 1.15 -6.40 15.69
C SER A 82 1.70 -5.62 14.49
N TYR A 83 1.25 -4.38 14.36
CA TYR A 83 1.81 -3.44 13.40
C TYR A 83 3.28 -3.17 13.70
N ASP A 84 4.13 -3.45 12.74
CA ASP A 84 5.57 -3.23 12.82
C ASP A 84 5.98 -2.18 11.78
N LYS A 85 6.23 -0.97 12.27
CA LYS A 85 6.63 0.16 11.41
C LYS A 85 7.93 -0.12 10.68
N GLU A 86 8.89 -0.80 11.29
CA GLU A 86 10.18 -1.08 10.67
C GLU A 86 10.03 -2.05 9.47
N LYS A 87 9.20 -3.06 9.60
CA LYS A 87 8.89 -3.95 8.47
C LYS A 87 8.21 -3.23 7.32
N LEU A 88 7.32 -2.27 7.62
CA LEU A 88 6.70 -1.44 6.60
C LEU A 88 7.74 -0.56 5.91
N MET A 89 8.64 0.07 6.66
CA MET A 89 9.70 0.91 6.08
C MET A 89 10.63 0.08 5.18
N ASN A 90 10.98 -1.14 5.58
CA ASN A 90 11.78 -2.05 4.78
C ASN A 90 11.07 -2.47 3.49
N LEU A 91 9.74 -2.70 3.53
CA LEU A 91 8.95 -2.95 2.33
C LEU A 91 9.01 -1.75 1.36
N ILE A 92 8.80 -0.54 1.86
CA ILE A 92 8.84 0.68 1.04
C ILE A 92 10.24 0.88 0.44
N GLU A 93 11.29 0.70 1.24
CA GLU A 93 12.68 0.77 0.78
C GLU A 93 12.97 -0.24 -0.33
N HIS A 94 12.48 -1.48 -0.19
CA HIS A 94 12.57 -2.50 -1.23
C HIS A 94 11.90 -2.07 -2.54
N VAL A 95 10.68 -1.55 -2.47
CA VAL A 95 9.92 -1.06 -3.63
C VAL A 95 10.66 0.08 -4.33
N PHE A 96 11.23 1.02 -3.58
CA PHE A 96 12.01 2.13 -4.15
C PHE A 96 13.33 1.66 -4.76
N ASN A 97 14.01 0.70 -4.14
CA ASN A 97 15.23 0.12 -4.69
C ASN A 97 14.94 -0.66 -5.99
N GLN A 98 13.82 -1.35 -6.08
CA GLN A 98 13.39 -1.96 -7.35
C GLN A 98 13.18 -0.90 -8.43
N ALA A 99 12.50 0.21 -8.11
CA ALA A 99 12.31 1.31 -9.05
C ALA A 99 13.64 1.92 -9.54
N LEU A 100 14.68 1.96 -8.69
CA LEU A 100 16.02 2.43 -9.07
C LEU A 100 16.72 1.54 -10.12
N THR A 101 16.31 0.29 -10.28
CA THR A 101 16.87 -0.61 -11.29
C THR A 101 16.39 -0.29 -12.70
N GLU A 102 15.29 0.44 -12.83
CA GLU A 102 14.77 0.90 -14.12
C GLU A 102 15.63 2.04 -14.66
N SER A 103 15.59 2.23 -15.99
CA SER A 103 16.27 3.35 -16.65
C SER A 103 15.51 4.64 -16.38
N LEU A 104 15.95 5.40 -15.37
CA LEU A 104 15.33 6.64 -14.93
C LEU A 104 16.14 7.86 -15.36
N GLU A 105 15.45 8.96 -15.63
CA GLU A 105 16.10 10.25 -15.79
C GLU A 105 16.91 10.62 -14.55
N PRO A 106 18.07 11.31 -14.71
CA PRO A 106 18.96 11.66 -13.59
C PRO A 106 18.25 12.41 -12.45
N THR A 107 17.30 13.28 -12.77
CA THR A 107 16.50 14.04 -11.78
C THR A 107 15.59 13.12 -10.98
N VAL A 108 14.89 12.21 -11.63
CA VAL A 108 13.99 11.23 -11.01
C VAL A 108 14.78 10.28 -10.12
N ARG A 109 15.94 9.82 -10.61
CA ARG A 109 16.85 8.97 -9.83
C ARG A 109 17.33 9.66 -8.55
N LYS A 110 17.70 10.95 -8.64
CA LYS A 110 18.12 11.74 -7.48
C LYS A 110 16.99 11.87 -6.44
N ASP A 111 15.78 12.17 -6.90
CA ASP A 111 14.62 12.30 -6.02
C ASP A 111 14.29 10.97 -5.33
N LEU A 112 14.39 9.85 -6.03
CA LEU A 112 14.15 8.53 -5.46
C LEU A 112 15.21 8.15 -4.41
N LEU A 113 16.48 8.46 -4.65
CA LEU A 113 17.55 8.27 -3.67
C LEU A 113 17.33 9.12 -2.41
N LEU A 114 16.83 10.34 -2.58
CA LEU A 114 16.47 11.19 -1.44
C LEU A 114 15.29 10.59 -0.67
N ALA A 115 14.25 10.15 -1.37
CA ALA A 115 13.10 9.50 -0.76
C ALA A 115 13.49 8.27 0.07
N ILE A 116 14.41 7.43 -0.42
CA ILE A 116 14.92 6.27 0.31
C ILE A 116 15.60 6.71 1.63
N LYS A 117 16.38 7.79 1.62
CA LYS A 117 17.02 8.31 2.84
C LYS A 117 16.03 8.81 3.86
N GLU A 118 14.92 9.39 3.39
CA GLU A 118 13.90 10.03 4.23
C GLU A 118 12.77 9.09 4.65
N ILE A 119 12.75 7.84 4.21
CA ILE A 119 11.67 6.87 4.52
C ILE A 119 11.41 6.79 6.03
N ARG A 120 12.46 6.75 6.86
CA ARG A 120 12.34 6.61 8.32
C ARG A 120 11.93 7.89 9.03
N ASN A 121 12.02 9.03 8.33
CA ASN A 121 11.64 10.36 8.82
C ASN A 121 10.20 10.73 8.47
N ILE A 122 9.44 9.83 7.83
CA ILE A 122 8.04 10.07 7.48
C ILE A 122 7.23 10.31 8.77
N PRO A 123 6.56 11.46 8.90
CA PRO A 123 5.74 11.76 10.06
C PRO A 123 4.57 10.77 10.15
N PRO A 124 4.02 10.56 11.35
CA PRO A 124 2.83 9.75 11.52
C PRO A 124 1.65 10.34 10.73
N SER A 125 0.71 9.47 10.34
CA SER A 125 -0.49 9.88 9.62
C SER A 125 -1.29 10.92 10.42
N PRO A 126 -1.81 11.97 9.75
CA PRO A 126 -2.64 12.99 10.42
C PRO A 126 -3.96 12.46 11.02
N VAL A 127 -4.31 11.20 10.75
CA VAL A 127 -5.49 10.54 11.36
C VAL A 127 -5.38 10.42 12.89
N TYR A 128 -4.20 10.61 13.47
CA TYR A 128 -3.95 10.57 14.91
C TYR A 128 -4.14 11.90 15.64
N ILE A 129 -4.92 12.81 15.17
CA ILE A 129 -5.35 13.93 15.99
C ILE A 129 -6.28 13.35 17.05
N LYS A 130 -5.77 13.13 18.28
CA LYS A 130 -6.61 12.93 19.44
C LYS A 130 -7.55 14.12 19.52
N VAL A 131 -8.84 13.91 19.27
CA VAL A 131 -9.86 14.85 19.69
C VAL A 131 -9.78 14.82 21.21
N GLN A 132 -9.13 15.83 21.80
CA GLN A 132 -9.21 16.04 23.23
C GLN A 132 -10.70 16.35 23.50
N SER A 133 -11.40 15.38 24.05
CA SER A 133 -12.71 15.63 24.65
C SER A 133 -12.49 16.61 25.79
N GLU A 134 -13.00 17.84 25.62
CA GLU A 134 -13.21 18.80 26.70
C GLU A 134 -14.11 18.24 27.79
#